data_0cd71bcffc82a5f8a55bfbc2e698af1b
#
_entry.id   0cd71bcffc82a5f8a55bfbc2e698af1b
#
_cell.length_a   1.000
_cell.length_b   1.000
_cell.length_c   1.000
_cell.angle_alpha   90.00
_cell.angle_beta   90.00
_cell.angle_gamma   90.00
#
_symmetry.space_group_name_H-M   'P 1'
#
loop_
_entity.id
_entity.type
_entity.pdbx_description
1 polymer ?
#
loop_
_entity_poly.entity_id
_entity_poly.type
_entity_poly.pdbx_seq_one_letter_code
_entity_poly.pdbx_strand_id
1 'polypeptide(L)'
;SWFVRNAGGEMVPFNTFSTAEWIYGSPKLERFNGNSSVNIQGAPAAGISTGAAMEEIQKIVDALPEGIGIEWYGLSYEERQTGAQAPALYFLSILIVFLCLAALYESWAVPLAVMLVVPLGILGAAIAAFAFGLPNDVYLQVALLTTVGLASKNAILIVEFAKDLKEEGHSLMEAVSISAKQRFRPIIMTSMAFMLGVTPLAL
;
A
#
# COMPACT_ATOMS: atom_id res chain seq x y z
N SER A 1 -14.87 34.09 39.91
CA SER A 1 -15.13 35.49 39.49
C SER A 1 -13.80 36.18 39.22
N TRP A 2 -13.72 36.96 38.16
CA TRP A 2 -12.53 37.74 37.81
C TRP A 2 -12.76 39.17 38.28
N PHE A 3 -11.72 39.84 38.78
CA PHE A 3 -11.77 41.17 39.27
C PHE A 3 -10.75 42.08 38.60
N VAL A 4 -11.09 43.35 38.43
CA VAL A 4 -10.21 44.37 37.88
C VAL A 4 -10.16 45.53 38.85
N ARG A 5 -9.01 46.21 38.99
CA ARG A 5 -8.82 47.35 39.83
C ARG A 5 -9.33 48.60 39.14
N ASN A 6 -10.26 49.36 39.75
CA ASN A 6 -10.74 50.63 39.25
C ASN A 6 -9.72 51.76 39.49
N ALA A 7 -9.98 52.95 38.94
CA ALA A 7 -9.13 54.13 39.12
C ALA A 7 -8.96 54.56 40.58
N GLY A 8 -9.91 54.19 41.48
CA GLY A 8 -9.84 54.43 42.90
C GLY A 8 -9.11 53.37 43.72
N GLY A 9 -8.59 52.33 43.04
CA GLY A 9 -7.85 51.26 43.70
C GLY A 9 -8.69 50.10 44.25
N GLU A 10 -10.00 50.10 44.10
CA GLU A 10 -10.90 49.07 44.55
C GLU A 10 -11.05 47.95 43.55
N MET A 11 -11.31 46.74 44.02
CA MET A 11 -11.49 45.52 43.19
C MET A 11 -12.95 45.42 42.75
N VAL A 12 -13.21 45.56 41.45
CA VAL A 12 -14.53 45.48 40.83
C VAL A 12 -14.66 44.19 40.05
N PRO A 13 -15.71 43.40 40.27
CA PRO A 13 -15.89 42.15 39.51
C PRO A 13 -16.25 42.45 38.02
N PHE A 14 -15.77 41.59 37.13
CA PHE A 14 -15.97 41.74 35.68
C PHE A 14 -17.44 41.80 35.28
N ASN A 15 -18.31 41.09 35.95
CA ASN A 15 -19.76 41.09 35.69
C ASN A 15 -20.48 42.43 35.95
N THR A 16 -19.79 43.42 36.55
CA THR A 16 -20.37 44.77 36.80
C THR A 16 -20.38 45.61 35.53
N PHE A 17 -19.44 45.40 34.62
CA PHE A 17 -19.30 46.23 33.40
C PHE A 17 -19.19 45.40 32.10
N SER A 18 -19.30 44.06 32.20
CA SER A 18 -19.26 43.17 31.02
C SER A 18 -20.25 42.01 31.20
N THR A 19 -20.75 41.52 30.11
CA THR A 19 -21.54 40.29 29.97
C THR A 19 -20.66 39.21 29.34
N ALA A 20 -20.71 37.98 29.90
CA ALA A 20 -20.02 36.85 29.31
C ALA A 20 -21.02 35.98 28.52
N GLU A 21 -20.68 35.71 27.30
CA GLU A 21 -21.40 34.79 26.43
C GLU A 21 -20.47 33.63 26.01
N TRP A 22 -21.03 32.43 25.96
CA TRP A 22 -20.33 31.30 25.35
C TRP A 22 -20.47 31.34 23.83
N ILE A 23 -19.35 31.46 23.15
CA ILE A 23 -19.31 31.43 21.68
C ILE A 23 -18.46 30.24 21.22
N TYR A 24 -18.85 29.67 20.08
CA TYR A 24 -18.01 28.69 19.40
C TYR A 24 -17.00 29.43 18.52
N GLY A 25 -15.73 29.08 18.69
CA GLY A 25 -14.65 29.63 17.87
C GLY A 25 -13.62 28.54 17.57
N SER A 26 -12.85 28.72 16.52
CA SER A 26 -11.78 27.81 16.20
C SER A 26 -10.70 27.87 17.31
N PRO A 27 -10.36 26.76 17.96
CA PRO A 27 -9.36 26.73 19.02
C PRO A 27 -7.97 27.04 18.51
N LYS A 28 -7.75 26.85 17.20
CA LYS A 28 -6.47 27.03 16.51
C LYS A 28 -6.70 27.59 15.11
N LEU A 29 -5.95 28.62 14.76
CA LEU A 29 -5.89 29.14 13.41
C LEU A 29 -4.66 28.55 12.71
N GLU A 30 -4.89 27.76 11.69
CA GLU A 30 -3.85 27.11 10.90
C GLU A 30 -3.73 27.72 9.51
N ARG A 31 -2.53 27.64 8.96
CA ARG A 31 -2.26 27.99 7.57
C ARG A 31 -1.48 26.87 6.91
N PHE A 32 -1.84 26.58 5.68
CA PHE A 32 -1.12 25.67 4.81
C PHE A 32 -0.72 26.40 3.53
N ASN A 33 0.55 26.40 3.17
CA ASN A 33 1.10 27.15 2.02
C ASN A 33 0.68 28.62 2.00
N GLY A 34 0.58 29.28 3.19
CA GLY A 34 0.21 30.70 3.30
C GLY A 34 -1.31 30.96 3.32
N ASN A 35 -2.15 30.01 2.94
CA ASN A 35 -3.62 30.13 2.97
C ASN A 35 -4.19 29.67 4.30
N SER A 36 -5.30 30.28 4.74
CA SER A 36 -6.04 29.81 5.92
C SER A 36 -6.54 28.38 5.66
N SER A 37 -6.32 27.51 6.62
CA SER A 37 -6.66 26.08 6.47
C SER A 37 -7.30 25.51 7.72
N VAL A 38 -8.04 24.42 7.54
CA VAL A 38 -8.55 23.56 8.61
C VAL A 38 -8.03 22.16 8.34
N ASN A 39 -7.43 21.56 9.34
CA ASN A 39 -6.97 20.19 9.26
C ASN A 39 -8.12 19.23 9.59
N ILE A 40 -8.49 18.39 8.64
CA ILE A 40 -9.52 17.37 8.79
C ILE A 40 -8.83 16.02 8.81
N GLN A 41 -9.02 15.28 9.91
CA GLN A 41 -8.53 13.93 10.06
C GLN A 41 -9.71 12.97 10.19
N GLY A 42 -9.64 11.85 9.50
CA GLY A 42 -10.68 10.84 9.52
C GLY A 42 -10.17 9.49 9.04
N ALA A 43 -10.96 8.47 9.29
CA ALA A 43 -10.76 7.13 8.75
C ALA A 43 -11.99 6.73 7.96
N PRO A 44 -11.84 5.94 6.89
CA PRO A 44 -12.98 5.43 6.14
C PRO A 44 -13.85 4.52 7.03
N ALA A 45 -15.13 4.42 6.68
CA ALA A 45 -16.02 3.45 7.31
C ALA A 45 -15.57 2.01 6.99
N ALA A 46 -15.97 1.06 7.84
CA ALA A 46 -15.64 -0.35 7.65
C ALA A 46 -16.07 -0.84 6.25
N GLY A 47 -15.15 -1.46 5.54
CA GLY A 47 -15.37 -1.97 4.18
C GLY A 47 -15.15 -0.96 3.04
N ILE A 48 -14.77 0.29 3.35
CA ILE A 48 -14.41 1.30 2.35
C ILE A 48 -12.90 1.49 2.36
N SER A 49 -12.27 1.50 1.18
CA SER A 49 -10.84 1.77 1.06
C SER A 49 -10.52 3.25 1.29
N THR A 50 -9.31 3.54 1.76
CA THR A 50 -8.79 4.92 1.91
C THR A 50 -8.84 5.69 0.60
N GLY A 51 -8.48 5.05 -0.51
CA GLY A 51 -8.55 5.65 -1.85
C GLY A 51 -9.96 6.05 -2.27
N ALA A 52 -10.95 5.17 -2.05
CA ALA A 52 -12.36 5.48 -2.35
C ALA A 52 -12.90 6.61 -1.48
N ALA A 53 -12.51 6.65 -0.20
CA ALA A 53 -12.88 7.75 0.70
C ALA A 53 -12.26 9.08 0.25
N MET A 54 -11.00 9.08 -0.18
CA MET A 54 -10.33 10.28 -0.72
C MET A 54 -10.98 10.79 -2.01
N GLU A 55 -11.39 9.90 -2.91
CA GLU A 55 -12.11 10.28 -4.13
C GLU A 55 -13.47 10.92 -3.81
N GLU A 56 -14.19 10.39 -2.83
CA GLU A 56 -15.48 10.94 -2.44
C GLU A 56 -15.34 12.31 -1.77
N ILE A 57 -14.33 12.48 -0.91
CA ILE A 57 -14.00 13.80 -0.32
C ILE A 57 -13.64 14.80 -1.43
N GLN A 58 -12.87 14.39 -2.44
CA GLN A 58 -12.53 15.25 -3.56
C GLN A 58 -13.80 15.76 -4.30
N LYS A 59 -14.75 14.86 -4.59
CA LYS A 59 -16.03 15.24 -5.22
C LYS A 59 -16.83 16.22 -4.37
N ILE A 60 -16.85 16.02 -3.05
CA ILE A 60 -17.53 16.94 -2.12
C ILE A 60 -16.89 18.34 -2.19
N VAL A 61 -15.56 18.40 -2.17
CA VAL A 61 -14.85 19.68 -2.23
C VAL A 61 -15.03 20.37 -3.58
N ASP A 62 -15.02 19.62 -4.68
CA ASP A 62 -15.25 20.15 -6.03
C ASP A 62 -16.65 20.75 -6.20
N ALA A 63 -17.60 20.36 -5.35
CA ALA A 63 -18.97 20.92 -5.31
C ALA A 63 -19.10 22.15 -4.40
N LEU A 64 -18.04 22.53 -3.67
CA LEU A 64 -18.05 23.72 -2.80
C LEU A 64 -17.90 25.03 -3.63
N PRO A 65 -18.27 26.18 -3.05
CA PRO A 65 -18.08 27.48 -3.71
C PRO A 65 -16.62 27.76 -4.07
N GLU A 66 -16.40 28.56 -5.10
CA GLU A 66 -15.07 29.01 -5.52
C GLU A 66 -14.26 29.62 -4.35
N GLY A 67 -12.99 29.28 -4.26
CA GLY A 67 -12.09 29.75 -3.22
C GLY A 67 -11.85 28.77 -2.08
N ILE A 68 -12.57 27.64 -2.05
CA ILE A 68 -12.32 26.53 -1.13
C ILE A 68 -11.68 25.38 -1.92
N GLY A 69 -10.54 24.91 -1.46
CA GLY A 69 -9.83 23.80 -2.07
C GLY A 69 -9.36 22.79 -1.01
N ILE A 70 -8.86 21.66 -1.46
CA ILE A 70 -8.29 20.62 -0.62
C ILE A 70 -6.82 20.40 -0.99
N GLU A 71 -6.01 20.24 0.03
CA GLU A 71 -4.62 19.79 -0.10
C GLU A 71 -4.41 18.55 0.76
N TRP A 72 -3.90 17.51 0.14
CA TRP A 72 -3.57 16.27 0.81
C TRP A 72 -2.16 16.36 1.39
N TYR A 73 -1.96 15.92 2.62
CA TYR A 73 -0.64 15.88 3.24
C TYR A 73 -0.43 14.63 4.08
N GLY A 74 0.83 14.38 4.48
CA GLY A 74 1.19 13.20 5.24
C GLY A 74 0.90 11.90 4.48
N LEU A 75 0.34 10.90 5.17
CA LEU A 75 0.11 9.57 4.61
C LEU A 75 -0.84 9.58 3.39
N SER A 76 -1.87 10.44 3.40
CA SER A 76 -2.82 10.53 2.27
C SER A 76 -2.15 11.06 1.00
N TYR A 77 -1.22 12.00 1.13
CA TYR A 77 -0.41 12.48 0.02
C TYR A 77 0.47 11.37 -0.56
N GLU A 78 1.18 10.66 0.30
CA GLU A 78 2.03 9.53 -0.09
C GLU A 78 1.23 8.41 -0.78
N GLU A 79 0.05 8.09 -0.27
CA GLU A 79 -0.83 7.07 -0.85
C GLU A 79 -1.28 7.46 -2.26
N ARG A 80 -1.68 8.72 -2.48
CA ARG A 80 -2.05 9.22 -3.82
C ARG A 80 -0.87 9.22 -4.78
N GLN A 81 0.30 9.65 -4.33
CA GLN A 81 1.50 9.68 -5.15
C GLN A 81 1.96 8.27 -5.52
N THR A 82 1.97 7.36 -4.56
CA THR A 82 2.32 5.95 -4.78
C THR A 82 1.35 5.28 -5.74
N GLY A 83 0.06 5.50 -5.56
CA GLY A 83 -0.97 4.94 -6.44
C GLY A 83 -0.81 5.36 -7.90
N ALA A 84 -0.44 6.60 -8.16
CA ALA A 84 -0.21 7.11 -9.51
C ALA A 84 1.07 6.55 -10.16
N GLN A 85 2.11 6.30 -9.37
CA GLN A 85 3.41 5.82 -9.86
C GLN A 85 3.54 4.29 -9.86
N ALA A 86 2.70 3.57 -9.12
CA ALA A 86 2.78 2.14 -8.93
C ALA A 86 2.87 1.34 -10.26
N PRO A 87 2.05 1.57 -11.30
CA PRO A 87 2.14 0.81 -12.54
C PRO A 87 3.50 0.93 -13.24
N ALA A 88 4.08 2.15 -13.26
CA ALA A 88 5.38 2.39 -13.86
C ALA A 88 6.51 1.71 -13.08
N LEU A 89 6.44 1.75 -11.74
CA LEU A 89 7.40 1.10 -10.86
C LEU A 89 7.33 -0.43 -10.97
N TYR A 90 6.13 -1.00 -11.05
CA TYR A 90 5.96 -2.45 -11.27
C TYR A 90 6.54 -2.88 -12.61
N PHE A 91 6.23 -2.17 -13.69
CA PHE A 91 6.79 -2.47 -15.01
C PHE A 91 8.33 -2.39 -15.00
N LEU A 92 8.88 -1.32 -14.44
CA LEU A 92 10.33 -1.14 -14.35
C LEU A 92 10.98 -2.25 -13.51
N SER A 93 10.39 -2.62 -12.37
CA SER A 93 10.89 -3.71 -11.52
C SER A 93 10.90 -5.05 -12.25
N ILE A 94 9.81 -5.38 -12.94
CA ILE A 94 9.70 -6.61 -13.72
C ILE A 94 10.75 -6.61 -14.84
N LEU A 95 10.93 -5.48 -15.53
CA LEU A 95 11.92 -5.33 -16.59
C LEU A 95 13.34 -5.54 -16.07
N ILE A 96 13.69 -4.92 -14.94
CA ILE A 96 15.02 -5.06 -14.34
C ILE A 96 15.26 -6.51 -13.92
N VAL A 97 14.30 -7.16 -13.26
CA VAL A 97 14.40 -8.57 -12.88
C VAL A 97 14.58 -9.46 -14.12
N PHE A 98 13.80 -9.21 -15.16
CA PHE A 98 13.93 -9.94 -16.44
C PHE A 98 15.32 -9.80 -17.04
N LEU A 99 15.86 -8.58 -17.13
CA LEU A 99 17.19 -8.32 -17.66
C LEU A 99 18.30 -8.95 -16.81
N CYS A 100 18.19 -8.88 -15.49
CA CYS A 100 19.14 -9.53 -14.59
C CYS A 100 19.14 -11.05 -14.77
N LEU A 101 17.96 -11.67 -14.88
CA LEU A 101 17.87 -13.11 -15.13
C LEU A 101 18.40 -13.47 -16.53
N ALA A 102 18.11 -12.65 -17.56
CA ALA A 102 18.64 -12.88 -18.91
C ALA A 102 20.17 -12.82 -18.95
N ALA A 103 20.75 -11.86 -18.22
CA ALA A 103 22.21 -11.75 -18.10
C ALA A 103 22.82 -12.91 -17.30
N LEU A 104 22.15 -13.36 -16.23
CA LEU A 104 22.65 -14.44 -15.39
C LEU A 104 22.63 -15.81 -16.10
N TYR A 105 21.55 -16.07 -16.85
CA TYR A 105 21.36 -17.38 -17.51
C TYR A 105 21.82 -17.40 -18.96
N GLU A 106 22.33 -16.29 -19.48
CA GLU A 106 22.75 -16.16 -20.89
C GLU A 106 21.70 -16.68 -21.90
N SER A 107 20.41 -16.53 -21.54
CA SER A 107 19.29 -17.08 -22.27
C SER A 107 18.05 -16.19 -22.09
N TRP A 108 17.26 -16.04 -23.14
CA TRP A 108 15.98 -15.33 -23.09
C TRP A 108 14.81 -16.25 -22.69
N ALA A 109 14.95 -17.55 -22.90
CA ALA A 109 13.88 -18.52 -22.65
C ALA A 109 13.65 -18.74 -21.15
N VAL A 110 14.70 -18.82 -20.35
CA VAL A 110 14.63 -19.06 -18.91
C VAL A 110 13.91 -17.90 -18.17
N PRO A 111 14.29 -16.63 -18.37
CA PRO A 111 13.58 -15.50 -17.80
C PRO A 111 12.10 -15.42 -18.18
N LEU A 112 11.78 -15.71 -19.45
CA LEU A 112 10.39 -15.75 -19.91
C LEU A 112 9.56 -16.82 -19.18
N ALA A 113 10.12 -18.03 -19.01
CA ALA A 113 9.45 -19.09 -18.26
C ALA A 113 9.18 -18.70 -16.82
N VAL A 114 10.13 -18.03 -16.16
CA VAL A 114 9.97 -17.51 -14.78
C VAL A 114 8.92 -16.40 -14.73
N MET A 115 8.93 -15.48 -15.69
CA MET A 115 7.97 -14.38 -15.73
C MET A 115 6.53 -14.83 -15.95
N LEU A 116 6.29 -15.97 -16.60
CA LEU A 116 4.96 -16.54 -16.78
C LEU A 116 4.30 -16.98 -15.47
N VAL A 117 5.08 -17.17 -14.39
CA VAL A 117 4.54 -17.50 -13.06
C VAL A 117 4.01 -16.25 -12.33
N VAL A 118 4.50 -15.05 -12.67
CA VAL A 118 4.09 -13.79 -12.03
C VAL A 118 2.59 -13.53 -12.14
N PRO A 119 1.96 -13.61 -13.33
CA PRO A 119 0.50 -13.45 -13.46
C PRO A 119 -0.29 -14.45 -12.62
N LEU A 120 0.20 -15.67 -12.45
CA LEU A 120 -0.45 -16.70 -11.65
C LEU A 120 -0.41 -16.33 -10.15
N GLY A 121 0.71 -15.79 -9.67
CA GLY A 121 0.83 -15.28 -8.31
C GLY A 121 -0.10 -14.11 -8.03
N ILE A 122 -0.18 -13.15 -8.96
CA ILE A 122 -1.09 -12.00 -8.89
C ILE A 122 -2.55 -12.48 -8.86
N LEU A 123 -2.91 -13.42 -9.73
CA LEU A 123 -4.25 -13.99 -9.79
C LEU A 123 -4.63 -14.66 -8.47
N GLY A 124 -3.73 -15.45 -7.88
CA GLY A 124 -3.95 -16.08 -6.58
C GLY A 124 -4.20 -15.07 -5.45
N ALA A 125 -3.39 -14.01 -5.39
CA ALA A 125 -3.57 -12.95 -4.41
C ALA A 125 -4.87 -12.15 -4.63
N ALA A 126 -5.22 -11.87 -5.89
CA ALA A 126 -6.48 -11.19 -6.23
C ALA A 126 -7.72 -12.02 -5.86
N ILE A 127 -7.69 -13.33 -6.11
CA ILE A 127 -8.78 -14.25 -5.71
C ILE A 127 -8.91 -14.26 -4.18
N ALA A 128 -7.80 -14.35 -3.46
CA ALA A 128 -7.83 -14.30 -1.99
C ALA A 128 -8.39 -12.97 -1.48
N ALA A 129 -7.92 -11.83 -2.01
CA ALA A 129 -8.43 -10.52 -1.64
C ALA A 129 -9.93 -10.39 -1.88
N PHE A 130 -10.41 -10.87 -3.03
CA PHE A 130 -11.85 -10.89 -3.35
C PHE A 130 -12.64 -11.78 -2.40
N ALA A 131 -12.15 -13.00 -2.10
CA ALA A 131 -12.82 -13.96 -1.24
C ALA A 131 -12.96 -13.46 0.21
N PHE A 132 -11.99 -12.71 0.70
CA PHE A 132 -11.98 -12.15 2.04
C PHE A 132 -12.52 -10.71 2.11
N GLY A 133 -12.94 -10.13 0.98
CA GLY A 133 -13.47 -8.76 0.92
C GLY A 133 -12.44 -7.69 1.30
N LEU A 134 -11.15 -7.95 1.03
CA LEU A 134 -10.08 -7.02 1.36
C LEU A 134 -10.09 -5.81 0.40
N PRO A 135 -10.01 -4.59 0.91
CA PRO A 135 -9.95 -3.40 0.08
C PRO A 135 -8.62 -3.33 -0.70
N ASN A 136 -8.66 -2.64 -1.84
CA ASN A 136 -7.45 -2.34 -2.59
C ASN A 136 -6.74 -1.15 -1.95
N ASP A 137 -5.84 -1.43 -1.04
CA ASP A 137 -5.05 -0.48 -0.28
C ASP A 137 -3.54 -0.71 -0.50
N VAL A 138 -2.71 0.10 0.15
CA VAL A 138 -1.24 -0.02 0.10
C VAL A 138 -0.77 -1.40 0.59
N TYR A 139 -1.46 -1.98 1.57
CA TYR A 139 -1.09 -3.29 2.11
C TYR A 139 -1.28 -4.40 1.07
N LEU A 140 -2.38 -4.37 0.31
CA LEU A 140 -2.59 -5.30 -0.80
C LEU A 140 -1.53 -5.13 -1.88
N GLN A 141 -1.11 -3.90 -2.21
CA GLN A 141 -0.06 -3.64 -3.19
C GLN A 141 1.29 -4.23 -2.74
N VAL A 142 1.66 -4.06 -1.47
CA VAL A 142 2.87 -4.66 -0.89
C VAL A 142 2.79 -6.18 -0.87
N ALA A 143 1.61 -6.74 -0.55
CA ALA A 143 1.38 -8.19 -0.57
C ALA A 143 1.52 -8.76 -1.98
N LEU A 144 1.01 -8.08 -3.01
CA LEU A 144 1.19 -8.45 -4.42
C LEU A 144 2.68 -8.49 -4.80
N LEU A 145 3.43 -7.45 -4.46
CA LEU A 145 4.86 -7.39 -4.74
C LEU A 145 5.63 -8.56 -4.07
N THR A 146 5.32 -8.82 -2.81
CA THR A 146 5.92 -9.92 -2.04
C THR A 146 5.58 -11.28 -2.65
N THR A 147 4.33 -11.48 -3.06
CA THR A 147 3.87 -12.72 -3.71
C THR A 147 4.58 -12.95 -5.04
N VAL A 148 4.75 -11.90 -5.84
CA VAL A 148 5.52 -11.96 -7.09
C VAL A 148 6.95 -12.40 -6.83
N GLY A 149 7.62 -11.82 -5.83
CA GLY A 149 9.00 -12.18 -5.47
C GLY A 149 9.12 -13.63 -5.02
N LEU A 150 8.19 -14.10 -4.18
CA LEU A 150 8.19 -15.49 -3.70
C LEU A 150 7.88 -16.49 -4.82
N ALA A 151 6.92 -16.19 -5.68
CA ALA A 151 6.56 -17.04 -6.82
C ALA A 151 7.71 -17.13 -7.84
N SER A 152 8.36 -16.00 -8.15
CA SER A 152 9.53 -15.97 -9.04
C SER A 152 10.70 -16.79 -8.49
N LYS A 153 11.00 -16.68 -7.19
CA LYS A 153 12.03 -17.48 -6.54
C LYS A 153 11.76 -18.97 -6.68
N ASN A 154 10.52 -19.40 -6.45
CA ASN A 154 10.15 -20.82 -6.56
C ASN A 154 10.24 -21.31 -8.02
N ALA A 155 9.83 -20.47 -8.97
CA ALA A 155 9.92 -20.79 -10.39
C ALA A 155 11.38 -20.93 -10.85
N ILE A 156 12.26 -20.04 -10.44
CA ILE A 156 13.69 -20.09 -10.76
C ILE A 156 14.29 -21.45 -10.34
N LEU A 157 14.01 -21.88 -9.11
CA LEU A 157 14.53 -23.14 -8.58
C LEU A 157 14.10 -24.39 -9.38
N ILE A 158 12.87 -24.38 -9.92
CA ILE A 158 12.35 -25.47 -10.75
C ILE A 158 12.96 -25.42 -12.15
N VAL A 159 13.00 -24.23 -12.77
CA VAL A 159 13.47 -24.05 -14.15
C VAL A 159 14.95 -24.32 -14.27
N GLU A 160 15.75 -23.84 -13.31
CA GLU A 160 17.19 -24.08 -13.27
C GLU A 160 17.50 -25.58 -13.21
N PHE A 161 16.88 -26.29 -12.27
CA PHE A 161 17.09 -27.73 -12.11
C PHE A 161 16.59 -28.54 -13.31
N ALA A 162 15.50 -28.10 -13.95
CA ALA A 162 15.02 -28.72 -15.18
C ALA A 162 15.97 -28.50 -16.36
N LYS A 163 16.65 -27.33 -16.42
CA LYS A 163 17.70 -27.04 -17.41
C LYS A 163 18.88 -27.99 -17.24
N ASP A 164 19.38 -28.16 -15.99
CA ASP A 164 20.50 -29.05 -15.70
C ASP A 164 20.20 -30.50 -16.11
N LEU A 165 19.01 -31.01 -15.77
CA LEU A 165 18.58 -32.36 -16.16
C LEU A 165 18.45 -32.54 -17.68
N LYS A 166 18.06 -31.49 -18.38
CA LYS A 166 17.99 -31.48 -19.85
C LYS A 166 19.42 -31.57 -20.45
N GLU A 167 20.37 -30.86 -19.88
CA GLU A 167 21.79 -30.90 -20.30
C GLU A 167 22.40 -32.25 -20.01
N GLU A 168 21.95 -32.99 -18.98
CA GLU A 168 22.32 -34.38 -18.69
C GLU A 168 21.72 -35.43 -19.67
N GLY A 169 20.86 -34.99 -20.60
CA GLY A 169 20.30 -35.83 -21.65
C GLY A 169 18.86 -36.31 -21.43
N HIS A 170 18.19 -35.87 -20.39
CA HIS A 170 16.77 -36.19 -20.17
C HIS A 170 15.85 -35.50 -21.18
N SER A 171 14.72 -36.11 -21.48
CA SER A 171 13.69 -35.45 -22.27
C SER A 171 13.11 -34.25 -21.51
N LEU A 172 12.60 -33.22 -22.23
CA LEU A 172 12.08 -32.02 -21.61
C LEU A 172 10.98 -32.32 -20.58
N MET A 173 10.07 -33.25 -20.91
CA MET A 173 8.96 -33.62 -20.02
C MET A 173 9.43 -34.38 -18.77
N GLU A 174 10.41 -35.26 -18.91
CA GLU A 174 11.03 -35.96 -17.79
C GLU A 174 11.80 -34.99 -16.88
N ALA A 175 12.63 -34.11 -17.47
CA ALA A 175 13.39 -33.10 -16.73
C ALA A 175 12.49 -32.22 -15.89
N VAL A 176 11.39 -31.69 -16.46
CA VAL A 176 10.41 -30.87 -15.73
C VAL A 176 9.70 -31.67 -14.64
N SER A 177 9.28 -32.92 -14.92
CA SER A 177 8.59 -33.76 -13.94
C SER A 177 9.47 -34.12 -12.75
N ILE A 178 10.74 -34.47 -13.01
CA ILE A 178 11.74 -34.81 -11.97
C ILE A 178 12.05 -33.54 -11.15
N SER A 179 12.31 -32.42 -11.81
CA SER A 179 12.58 -31.13 -11.17
C SER A 179 11.44 -30.72 -10.22
N ALA A 180 10.19 -30.76 -10.71
CA ALA A 180 9.03 -30.42 -9.91
C ALA A 180 8.89 -31.32 -8.67
N LYS A 181 9.07 -32.64 -8.82
CA LYS A 181 9.00 -33.60 -7.70
C LYS A 181 10.09 -33.35 -6.66
N GLN A 182 11.33 -33.14 -7.09
CA GLN A 182 12.46 -32.96 -6.15
C GLN A 182 12.39 -31.60 -5.43
N ARG A 183 11.92 -30.55 -6.11
CA ARG A 183 11.79 -29.20 -5.54
C ARG A 183 10.47 -28.96 -4.80
N PHE A 184 9.50 -29.86 -4.91
CA PHE A 184 8.19 -29.72 -4.27
C PHE A 184 8.29 -29.55 -2.74
N ARG A 185 9.07 -30.41 -2.08
CA ARG A 185 9.23 -30.37 -0.62
C ARG A 185 9.88 -29.07 -0.13
N PRO A 186 11.01 -28.58 -0.66
CA PRO A 186 11.59 -27.29 -0.30
C PRO A 186 10.65 -26.11 -0.53
N ILE A 187 9.90 -26.10 -1.64
CA ILE A 187 8.95 -25.05 -1.96
C ILE A 187 7.80 -25.01 -0.94
N ILE A 188 7.21 -26.15 -0.62
CA ILE A 188 6.15 -26.23 0.40
C ILE A 188 6.66 -25.77 1.76
N MET A 189 7.86 -26.20 2.16
CA MET A 189 8.45 -25.78 3.44
C MET A 189 8.65 -24.27 3.52
N THR A 190 9.18 -23.64 2.47
CA THR A 190 9.39 -22.18 2.44
C THR A 190 8.07 -21.42 2.41
N SER A 191 7.09 -21.89 1.65
CA SER A 191 5.77 -21.26 1.56
C SER A 191 5.01 -21.36 2.88
N MET A 192 5.04 -22.52 3.54
CA MET A 192 4.42 -22.69 4.87
C MET A 192 5.12 -21.87 5.95
N ALA A 193 6.47 -21.81 5.94
CA ALA A 193 7.22 -20.97 6.87
C ALA A 193 6.86 -19.49 6.70
N PHE A 194 6.71 -19.03 5.46
CA PHE A 194 6.26 -17.66 5.17
C PHE A 194 4.83 -17.41 5.67
N MET A 195 3.88 -18.30 5.34
CA MET A 195 2.48 -18.16 5.79
C MET A 195 2.38 -18.13 7.32
N LEU A 196 3.05 -19.05 8.01
CA LEU A 196 3.06 -19.08 9.47
C LEU A 196 3.75 -17.85 10.09
N GLY A 197 4.80 -17.33 9.44
CA GLY A 197 5.49 -16.13 9.89
C GLY A 197 4.66 -14.86 9.77
N VAL A 198 3.75 -14.79 8.77
CA VAL A 198 2.89 -13.62 8.55
C VAL A 198 1.55 -13.72 9.31
N THR A 199 1.12 -14.93 9.67
CA THR A 199 -0.14 -15.16 10.39
C THR A 199 -0.31 -14.28 11.66
N PRO A 200 0.71 -14.07 12.52
CA PRO A 200 0.56 -13.20 13.69
C PRO A 200 0.30 -11.73 13.36
N LEU A 201 0.63 -11.29 12.14
CA LEU A 201 0.37 -9.92 11.66
C LEU A 201 -1.05 -9.77 11.11
N ALA A 202 -1.71 -10.89 10.78
CA ALA A 202 -3.06 -10.93 10.20
C ALA A 202 -4.16 -11.14 11.26
N LEU A 203 -3.78 -11.49 12.50
CA LEU A 203 -4.67 -11.69 13.66
C LEU A 203 -4.63 -10.48 14.59
#